data_c71ee1787a7a73c56faa49c736892871
#
_entry.id   c71ee1787a7a73c56faa49c736892871
#
_cell.length_a   1.000
_cell.length_b   1.000
_cell.length_c   1.000
_cell.angle_alpha   90.00
_cell.angle_beta   90.00
_cell.angle_gamma   90.00
#
_symmetry.space_group_name_H-M   'P 1'
#
loop_
_entity.id
_entity.type
_entity.pdbx_description
1 polymer ?
#
loop_
_entity_poly.entity_id
_entity_poly.type
_entity_poly.pdbx_seq_one_letter_code
_entity_poly.pdbx_strand_id
1 'polypeptide(L)'
;MTTWFFTPRGLMHKDRDPVLGEFFTTDSIKTIADSIVRESIQNSIDANSGSGPVFVRFAVGHGSRAETEDLFSGLWEHVGASDEGAGLLSAENNFRYVTVEDFGTTGLRGDPEDVMGNAGDKENEFYFFVRAEGRSSKSGATRGSWGVGKYTYLDASMINTMFVLTARGGNGPVGGNGPLAIGMAVLKNHRIENPDGRSDIYTPDGYLAEVRPLTGGDYAGEDAILPFGADSDMPERIRAAFNLQRRDEPGLSVVVPYVPAELTYDELVRSVARNYGILIGSGELAVTVVDETGNETTLDSDSIRAVLEGLEASPEQQELIDELSLALWGAGLTAENRTELGEHPLENMPSWQTDVLMTEEQAKTIRDALTSGENLAVRVPIPITPHADAVTRWSYLDVFFGPSETKRTRPHFYRQGLRISEVKSESVSGLRSLVIINDPELAAFLGAAEGVSHVEWSATTARFAGKYAYGQNWIAFVRGAPHQILRRARSAEEDEDRELATDY
;
A
#
# COMPACT_ATOMS: atom_id res chain seq x y z
N MET A 1 4.14 37.13 5.24
CA MET A 1 3.43 36.28 4.28
C MET A 1 4.10 34.92 4.33
N THR A 2 3.35 33.89 4.50
CA THR A 2 3.85 32.51 4.42
C THR A 2 4.14 32.19 2.95
N THR A 3 5.33 31.69 2.66
CA THR A 3 5.76 31.36 1.29
C THR A 3 6.47 30.02 1.29
N TRP A 4 6.53 29.36 0.15
CA TRP A 4 7.33 28.17 -0.01
C TRP A 4 8.80 28.48 0.15
N PHE A 5 9.50 27.62 0.86
CA PHE A 5 10.93 27.67 1.08
C PHE A 5 11.62 26.53 0.34
N PHE A 6 12.59 26.86 -0.51
CA PHE A 6 13.51 25.92 -1.14
C PHE A 6 14.93 26.24 -0.69
N THR A 7 15.70 25.22 -0.37
CA THR A 7 17.08 25.44 0.08
C THR A 7 17.99 25.84 -1.09
N PRO A 8 18.66 26.99 -1.02
CA PRO A 8 19.68 27.34 -2.00
C PRO A 8 20.79 26.28 -2.02
N ARG A 9 21.17 25.84 -3.22
CA ARG A 9 22.21 24.83 -3.41
C ARG A 9 23.58 25.44 -3.20
N GLY A 10 24.28 25.03 -2.15
CA GLY A 10 25.69 25.39 -1.92
C GLY A 10 26.64 24.56 -2.78
N LEU A 11 27.90 25.05 -2.90
CA LEU A 11 28.95 24.39 -3.70
C LEU A 11 29.29 22.95 -3.27
N MET A 12 28.95 22.57 -2.03
CA MET A 12 29.19 21.23 -1.48
C MET A 12 27.99 20.26 -1.63
N HIS A 13 26.85 20.75 -2.11
CA HIS A 13 25.69 19.90 -2.36
C HIS A 13 25.87 19.14 -3.67
N LYS A 14 25.46 17.87 -3.66
CA LYS A 14 25.36 17.07 -4.88
C LYS A 14 24.24 17.61 -5.78
N ASP A 15 24.41 17.43 -7.08
CA ASP A 15 23.31 17.52 -8.02
C ASP A 15 22.47 16.25 -7.90
N ARG A 16 21.17 16.41 -7.62
CA ARG A 16 20.25 15.30 -7.43
C ARG A 16 19.02 15.52 -8.29
N ASP A 17 18.77 14.62 -9.20
CA ASP A 17 17.52 14.54 -9.91
C ASP A 17 16.66 13.45 -9.21
N PRO A 18 15.61 13.83 -8.47
CA PRO A 18 14.78 12.85 -7.79
C PRO A 18 14.06 11.95 -8.78
N VAL A 19 14.25 10.65 -8.64
CA VAL A 19 13.65 9.64 -9.52
C VAL A 19 12.30 9.25 -8.93
N LEU A 20 11.30 10.14 -8.99
CA LEU A 20 9.99 9.93 -8.36
C LEU A 20 9.21 8.79 -9.03
N GLY A 21 9.08 8.85 -10.35
CA GLY A 21 8.25 7.88 -11.10
C GLY A 21 8.83 6.47 -11.22
N GLU A 22 10.14 6.27 -11.10
CA GLU A 22 10.76 4.94 -11.29
C GLU A 22 10.45 3.94 -10.17
N PHE A 23 10.10 4.41 -8.96
CA PHE A 23 9.75 3.52 -7.85
C PHE A 23 8.39 2.85 -8.00
N PHE A 24 7.48 3.44 -8.76
CA PHE A 24 6.08 3.03 -8.85
C PHE A 24 5.65 2.60 -10.26
N THR A 25 6.45 2.87 -11.29
CA THR A 25 6.22 2.38 -12.66
C THR A 25 6.69 0.93 -12.79
N THR A 26 5.89 0.02 -12.23
CA THR A 26 6.00 -1.41 -12.56
C THR A 26 4.83 -1.78 -13.46
N ASP A 27 4.99 -2.78 -14.33
CA ASP A 27 3.93 -3.30 -15.21
C ASP A 27 2.66 -3.73 -14.45
N SER A 28 2.72 -3.80 -13.13
CA SER A 28 1.69 -4.27 -12.21
C SER A 28 0.90 -3.18 -11.52
N ILE A 29 1.45 -1.98 -11.37
CA ILE A 29 0.71 -0.82 -10.91
C ILE A 29 0.19 -0.15 -12.17
N LYS A 30 -1.05 -0.48 -12.52
CA LYS A 30 -1.65 -0.09 -13.81
C LYS A 30 -1.98 1.39 -13.89
N THR A 31 -2.28 2.01 -12.76
CA THR A 31 -2.80 3.38 -12.72
C THR A 31 -2.26 4.16 -11.51
N ILE A 32 -2.31 5.48 -11.60
CA ILE A 32 -2.01 6.38 -10.48
C ILE A 32 -2.95 6.09 -9.29
N ALA A 33 -4.21 5.74 -9.57
CA ALA A 33 -5.18 5.35 -8.54
C ALA A 33 -4.71 4.10 -7.77
N ASP A 34 -4.18 3.08 -8.46
CA ASP A 34 -3.63 1.89 -7.79
C ASP A 34 -2.47 2.24 -6.86
N SER A 35 -1.58 3.13 -7.27
CA SER A 35 -0.45 3.59 -6.44
C SER A 35 -0.94 4.28 -5.17
N ILE A 36 -1.81 5.30 -5.31
CA ILE A 36 -2.36 6.06 -4.19
C ILE A 36 -3.14 5.16 -3.23
N VAL A 37 -4.07 4.35 -3.76
CA VAL A 37 -4.93 3.49 -2.96
C VAL A 37 -4.11 2.47 -2.18
N ARG A 38 -3.16 1.80 -2.82
CA ARG A 38 -2.32 0.78 -2.19
C ARG A 38 -1.50 1.35 -1.05
N GLU A 39 -0.79 2.43 -1.31
CA GLU A 39 0.09 3.06 -0.33
C GLU A 39 -0.69 3.68 0.82
N SER A 40 -1.76 4.43 0.52
CA SER A 40 -2.58 5.08 1.54
C SER A 40 -3.21 4.08 2.50
N ILE A 41 -3.92 3.08 1.97
CA ILE A 41 -4.61 2.11 2.81
C ILE A 41 -3.61 1.26 3.59
N GLN A 42 -2.49 0.88 2.98
CA GLN A 42 -1.45 0.14 3.68
C GLN A 42 -0.88 0.93 4.87
N ASN A 43 -0.55 2.21 4.67
CA ASN A 43 -0.06 3.07 5.74
C ASN A 43 -1.08 3.25 6.84
N SER A 44 -2.37 3.39 6.48
CA SER A 44 -3.47 3.51 7.44
C SER A 44 -3.66 2.25 8.28
N ILE A 45 -3.59 1.06 7.66
CA ILE A 45 -3.67 -0.22 8.37
C ILE A 45 -2.48 -0.39 9.33
N ASP A 46 -1.28 -0.03 8.89
CA ASP A 46 -0.07 -0.10 9.70
C ASP A 46 -0.08 0.89 10.88
N ALA A 47 -0.82 1.99 10.75
CA ALA A 47 -1.03 3.00 11.78
C ALA A 47 -2.30 2.78 12.62
N ASN A 48 -2.97 1.61 12.51
CA ASN A 48 -4.17 1.30 13.27
C ASN A 48 -3.93 1.49 14.78
N SER A 49 -4.81 2.24 15.42
CA SER A 49 -4.76 2.52 16.87
C SER A 49 -5.15 1.33 17.76
N GLY A 50 -5.66 0.24 17.14
CA GLY A 50 -6.18 -0.95 17.85
C GLY A 50 -7.59 -0.77 18.41
N SER A 51 -8.28 0.33 18.11
CA SER A 51 -9.62 0.65 18.63
C SER A 51 -10.77 0.13 17.75
N GLY A 52 -10.48 -0.57 16.66
CA GLY A 52 -11.49 -1.10 15.73
C GLY A 52 -11.00 -1.12 14.28
N PRO A 53 -11.92 -1.20 13.32
CA PRO A 53 -11.56 -1.14 11.90
C PRO A 53 -10.97 0.22 11.52
N VAL A 54 -10.12 0.22 10.50
CA VAL A 54 -9.58 1.44 9.90
C VAL A 54 -10.60 1.98 8.90
N PHE A 55 -10.78 3.30 8.90
CA PHE A 55 -11.61 4.00 7.92
C PHE A 55 -10.71 4.88 7.06
N VAL A 56 -10.85 4.77 5.73
CA VAL A 56 -10.11 5.62 4.79
C VAL A 56 -11.09 6.33 3.87
N ARG A 57 -10.89 7.63 3.68
CA ARG A 57 -11.71 8.45 2.80
C ARG A 57 -10.86 9.01 1.67
N PHE A 58 -11.27 8.75 0.44
CA PHE A 58 -10.76 9.40 -0.76
C PHE A 58 -11.81 10.38 -1.27
N ALA A 59 -11.42 11.61 -1.60
CA ALA A 59 -12.33 12.55 -2.23
C ALA A 59 -11.66 13.23 -3.43
N VAL A 60 -12.37 13.25 -4.54
CA VAL A 60 -12.00 14.02 -5.73
C VAL A 60 -12.68 15.38 -5.64
N GLY A 61 -11.93 16.45 -5.82
CA GLY A 61 -12.48 17.80 -5.72
C GLY A 61 -11.87 18.76 -6.74
N HIS A 62 -12.44 19.95 -6.79
CA HIS A 62 -11.95 21.08 -7.59
C HIS A 62 -11.52 22.22 -6.67
N GLY A 63 -10.33 22.75 -6.92
CA GLY A 63 -9.79 23.93 -6.26
C GLY A 63 -9.77 25.12 -7.20
N SER A 64 -9.88 26.32 -6.64
CA SER A 64 -9.71 27.58 -7.33
C SER A 64 -8.30 28.13 -7.05
N ARG A 65 -7.54 28.40 -8.11
CA ARG A 65 -6.20 29.00 -7.99
C ARG A 65 -6.25 30.37 -7.27
N ALA A 66 -7.28 31.15 -7.53
CA ALA A 66 -7.45 32.44 -6.88
C ALA A 66 -7.78 32.32 -5.37
N GLU A 67 -8.58 31.30 -5.01
CA GLU A 67 -8.95 31.07 -3.60
C GLU A 67 -7.84 30.40 -2.78
N THR A 68 -6.89 29.75 -3.44
CA THR A 68 -5.77 29.04 -2.80
C THR A 68 -4.41 29.66 -3.10
N GLU A 69 -4.38 30.90 -3.61
CA GLU A 69 -3.13 31.60 -3.99
C GLU A 69 -2.10 31.64 -2.86
N ASP A 70 -2.56 31.86 -1.63
CA ASP A 70 -1.72 31.89 -0.43
C ASP A 70 -1.02 30.56 -0.14
N LEU A 71 -1.69 29.43 -0.44
CA LEU A 71 -1.12 28.08 -0.25
C LEU A 71 -0.05 27.75 -1.30
N PHE A 72 -0.07 28.40 -2.45
CA PHE A 72 0.90 28.18 -3.53
C PHE A 72 1.86 29.37 -3.74
N SER A 73 1.79 30.38 -2.85
CA SER A 73 2.64 31.57 -2.94
C SER A 73 4.13 31.20 -2.90
N GLY A 74 4.87 31.62 -3.91
CA GLY A 74 6.30 31.32 -4.07
C GLY A 74 6.59 29.96 -4.71
N LEU A 75 5.65 29.02 -4.78
CA LEU A 75 5.87 27.70 -5.40
C LEU A 75 5.97 27.80 -6.93
N TRP A 76 5.14 28.62 -7.56
CA TRP A 76 5.01 28.65 -9.02
C TRP A 76 6.28 29.06 -9.75
N GLU A 77 7.10 29.93 -9.14
CA GLU A 77 8.39 30.33 -9.67
C GLU A 77 9.34 29.12 -9.74
N HIS A 78 9.35 28.28 -8.71
CA HIS A 78 10.17 27.07 -8.64
C HIS A 78 9.67 25.99 -9.60
N VAL A 79 8.34 25.76 -9.67
CA VAL A 79 7.73 24.83 -10.62
C VAL A 79 8.06 25.20 -12.05
N GLY A 80 7.94 26.49 -12.41
CA GLY A 80 8.26 26.97 -13.76
C GLY A 80 9.74 26.85 -14.12
N ALA A 81 10.64 27.02 -13.14
CA ALA A 81 12.08 26.91 -13.34
C ALA A 81 12.59 25.47 -13.41
N SER A 82 11.81 24.50 -12.90
CA SER A 82 12.16 23.07 -12.90
C SER A 82 11.70 22.30 -14.15
N ASP A 83 11.08 22.97 -15.12
CA ASP A 83 10.40 22.38 -16.29
C ASP A 83 9.21 21.45 -15.94
N GLU A 84 8.89 21.28 -14.67
CA GLU A 84 7.77 20.47 -14.19
C GLU A 84 6.51 21.33 -14.15
N GLY A 85 5.44 20.87 -14.76
CA GLY A 85 4.19 21.62 -14.80
C GLY A 85 4.22 22.93 -15.56
N ALA A 86 5.24 23.19 -16.40
CA ALA A 86 5.35 24.43 -17.18
C ALA A 86 4.10 24.72 -18.02
N GLY A 87 3.41 23.69 -18.53
CA GLY A 87 2.13 23.82 -19.21
C GLY A 87 0.97 24.27 -18.31
N LEU A 88 1.09 24.09 -16.99
CA LEU A 88 0.06 24.46 -16.01
C LEU A 88 0.18 25.92 -15.56
N LEU A 89 1.31 26.57 -15.80
CA LEU A 89 1.52 27.99 -15.45
C LEU A 89 0.55 28.91 -16.18
N SER A 90 0.15 28.53 -17.40
CA SER A 90 -0.82 29.25 -18.23
C SER A 90 -2.24 28.67 -18.17
N ALA A 91 -2.45 27.59 -17.41
CA ALA A 91 -3.72 26.88 -17.37
C ALA A 91 -4.76 27.55 -16.48
N GLU A 92 -5.97 27.09 -16.64
CA GLU A 92 -7.22 27.55 -16.06
C GLU A 92 -7.19 27.90 -14.58
N ASN A 93 -8.11 28.79 -14.15
CA ASN A 93 -8.25 29.19 -12.75
C ASN A 93 -8.62 28.05 -11.80
N ASN A 94 -9.04 26.89 -12.30
CA ASN A 94 -9.46 25.74 -11.51
C ASN A 94 -8.53 24.55 -11.75
N PHE A 95 -8.32 23.78 -10.72
CA PHE A 95 -7.54 22.53 -10.77
C PHE A 95 -8.27 21.41 -10.03
N ARG A 96 -7.95 20.18 -10.38
CA ARG A 96 -8.44 18.99 -9.66
C ARG A 96 -7.48 18.62 -8.55
N TYR A 97 -8.03 18.10 -7.45
CA TYR A 97 -7.24 17.52 -6.37
C TYR A 97 -7.86 16.22 -5.87
N VAL A 98 -7.06 15.41 -5.21
CA VAL A 98 -7.51 14.25 -4.44
C VAL A 98 -7.07 14.43 -3.00
N THR A 99 -7.99 14.15 -2.08
CA THR A 99 -7.66 14.03 -0.65
C THR A 99 -7.73 12.59 -0.21
N VAL A 100 -6.83 12.23 0.70
CA VAL A 100 -6.83 10.95 1.40
C VAL A 100 -6.83 11.23 2.89
N GLU A 101 -7.81 10.71 3.62
CA GLU A 101 -7.91 10.87 5.06
C GLU A 101 -8.11 9.50 5.72
N ASP A 102 -7.37 9.21 6.78
CA ASP A 102 -7.55 8.01 7.56
C ASP A 102 -8.11 8.32 8.96
N PHE A 103 -8.87 7.40 9.51
CA PHE A 103 -9.48 7.49 10.84
C PHE A 103 -9.34 6.15 11.57
N GLY A 104 -9.31 6.18 12.90
CA GLY A 104 -8.99 5.00 13.69
C GLY A 104 -7.48 4.69 13.73
N THR A 105 -6.66 5.65 13.35
CA THR A 105 -5.20 5.57 13.28
C THR A 105 -4.53 6.48 14.32
N THR A 106 -3.21 6.39 14.43
CA THR A 106 -2.44 7.17 15.43
C THR A 106 -2.03 8.56 14.95
N GLY A 107 -2.12 8.83 13.65
CA GLY A 107 -1.48 9.99 13.03
C GLY A 107 0.05 9.89 13.04
N LEU A 108 0.73 10.96 12.61
CA LEU A 108 2.19 11.01 12.58
C LEU A 108 2.75 11.39 13.96
N ARG A 109 3.02 10.38 14.78
CA ARG A 109 3.59 10.55 16.14
C ARG A 109 5.04 11.01 16.06
N GLY A 110 5.56 11.46 17.21
CA GLY A 110 6.95 11.87 17.39
C GLY A 110 7.13 13.37 17.53
N ASP A 111 8.38 13.77 17.68
CA ASP A 111 8.77 15.17 17.85
C ASP A 111 9.01 15.85 16.48
N PRO A 112 8.22 16.85 16.09
CA PRO A 112 8.48 17.60 14.86
C PRO A 112 9.75 18.44 14.89
N GLU A 113 10.30 18.75 16.10
CA GLU A 113 11.57 19.46 16.28
C GLU A 113 12.80 18.52 16.23
N ASP A 114 12.62 17.20 16.23
CA ASP A 114 13.71 16.27 15.94
C ASP A 114 14.05 16.29 14.45
N VAL A 115 14.80 17.30 14.02
CA VAL A 115 15.16 17.51 12.62
C VAL A 115 16.31 16.62 12.13
N MET A 116 17.05 16.00 13.04
CA MET A 116 18.22 15.17 12.71
C MET A 116 17.95 13.67 12.79
N GLY A 117 16.85 13.27 13.40
CA GLY A 117 16.48 11.86 13.58
C GLY A 117 17.39 11.15 14.57
N ASN A 118 17.06 11.16 15.84
CA ASN A 118 17.80 10.44 16.87
C ASN A 118 17.86 8.95 16.54
N ALA A 119 19.06 8.37 16.52
CA ALA A 119 19.33 7.00 16.06
C ALA A 119 18.61 5.88 16.85
N GLY A 120 17.94 6.22 17.94
CA GLY A 120 17.20 5.30 18.81
C GLY A 120 15.68 5.49 18.79
N ASP A 121 15.18 6.61 18.29
CA ASP A 121 13.74 6.90 18.30
C ASP A 121 13.07 6.34 17.03
N LYS A 122 12.61 5.09 17.13
CA LYS A 122 11.86 4.40 16.08
C LYS A 122 10.39 4.84 16.03
N GLU A 123 9.93 5.62 17.00
CA GLU A 123 8.52 6.03 17.12
C GLU A 123 8.27 7.43 16.53
N ASN A 124 9.30 8.12 16.00
CA ASN A 124 9.14 9.43 15.36
C ASN A 124 8.67 9.27 13.91
N GLU A 125 7.38 8.92 13.74
CA GLU A 125 6.74 8.75 12.44
C GLU A 125 6.73 10.05 11.64
N PHE A 126 6.59 11.20 12.32
CA PHE A 126 6.66 12.52 11.69
C PHE A 126 8.00 12.73 10.98
N TYR A 127 9.12 12.45 11.67
CA TYR A 127 10.46 12.55 11.08
C TYR A 127 10.59 11.66 9.83
N PHE A 128 10.18 10.41 9.93
CA PHE A 128 10.29 9.46 8.82
C PHE A 128 9.41 9.84 7.64
N PHE A 129 8.23 10.38 7.89
CA PHE A 129 7.35 10.80 6.82
C PHE A 129 7.82 12.10 6.15
N VAL A 130 8.20 13.11 6.91
CA VAL A 130 8.51 14.45 6.37
C VAL A 130 9.97 14.56 5.91
N ARG A 131 10.93 14.03 6.70
CA ARG A 131 12.37 14.33 6.51
C ARG A 131 13.20 13.19 5.99
N ALA A 132 12.87 11.95 6.35
CA ALA A 132 13.70 10.82 5.96
C ALA A 132 13.38 10.35 4.54
N GLU A 133 14.43 9.98 3.81
CA GLU A 133 14.34 9.34 2.50
C GLU A 133 15.05 7.98 2.56
N GLY A 134 14.39 6.93 2.06
CA GLY A 134 14.94 5.56 2.10
C GLY A 134 15.12 4.97 3.51
N ARG A 135 14.49 5.59 4.53
CA ARG A 135 14.51 5.14 5.92
C ARG A 135 13.08 5.06 6.46
N SER A 136 12.81 4.09 7.34
CA SER A 136 11.50 3.89 7.95
C SER A 136 11.65 3.62 9.44
N SER A 137 10.68 4.05 10.24
CA SER A 137 10.56 3.71 11.66
C SER A 137 10.28 2.23 11.87
N LYS A 138 9.71 1.55 10.87
CA LYS A 138 9.21 0.18 10.97
C LYS A 138 10.35 -0.83 10.88
N SER A 139 10.52 -1.66 11.92
CA SER A 139 11.48 -2.75 11.94
C SER A 139 10.77 -4.08 11.70
N GLY A 140 11.27 -4.90 10.75
CA GLY A 140 10.78 -6.27 10.56
C GLY A 140 9.71 -6.40 9.48
N ALA A 141 8.72 -7.25 9.72
CA ALA A 141 7.73 -7.73 8.77
C ALA A 141 6.54 -6.77 8.51
N THR A 142 6.58 -5.54 9.00
CA THR A 142 5.51 -4.58 8.77
C THR A 142 5.46 -4.10 7.32
N ARG A 143 4.25 -3.83 6.83
CA ARG A 143 3.96 -3.58 5.41
C ARG A 143 4.70 -2.37 4.82
N GLY A 144 4.82 -1.24 5.51
CA GLY A 144 5.42 0.00 5.00
C GLY A 144 6.86 0.24 5.47
N SER A 145 7.84 -0.37 4.88
CA SER A 145 9.18 -0.46 5.47
C SER A 145 10.33 0.19 4.67
N TRP A 146 10.03 0.82 3.53
CA TRP A 146 11.05 1.40 2.65
C TRP A 146 11.25 2.92 2.80
N GLY A 147 10.27 3.64 3.41
CA GLY A 147 10.35 5.09 3.61
C GLY A 147 10.30 5.90 2.31
N VAL A 148 9.73 5.32 1.25
CA VAL A 148 9.57 5.96 -0.06
C VAL A 148 8.10 6.08 -0.48
N GLY A 149 7.17 5.51 0.27
CA GLY A 149 5.76 5.49 -0.07
C GLY A 149 5.11 6.88 -0.21
N LYS A 150 5.59 7.87 0.54
CA LYS A 150 5.14 9.26 0.41
C LYS A 150 5.33 9.84 -1.01
N TYR A 151 6.29 9.32 -1.77
CA TYR A 151 6.54 9.76 -3.14
C TYR A 151 5.39 9.43 -4.09
N THR A 152 4.55 8.45 -3.76
CA THR A 152 3.31 8.16 -4.51
C THR A 152 2.38 9.37 -4.58
N TYR A 153 2.26 10.12 -3.49
CA TYR A 153 1.42 11.33 -3.47
C TYR A 153 2.04 12.46 -4.29
N LEU A 154 3.36 12.62 -4.23
CA LEU A 154 4.08 13.64 -4.98
C LEU A 154 4.03 13.34 -6.49
N ASP A 155 4.27 12.09 -6.89
CA ASP A 155 4.23 11.63 -8.29
C ASP A 155 2.82 11.74 -8.91
N ALA A 156 1.78 11.60 -8.09
CA ALA A 156 0.41 11.79 -8.53
C ALA A 156 0.01 13.25 -8.77
N SER A 157 0.80 14.21 -8.30
CA SER A 157 0.61 15.65 -8.57
C SER A 157 1.41 16.08 -9.78
N MET A 158 0.78 16.68 -10.77
CA MET A 158 1.46 17.24 -11.95
C MET A 158 2.45 18.38 -11.63
N ILE A 159 2.49 18.82 -10.37
CA ILE A 159 3.46 19.79 -9.83
C ILE A 159 4.28 19.20 -8.69
N ASN A 160 4.32 17.87 -8.54
CA ASN A 160 5.08 17.14 -7.53
C ASN A 160 4.94 17.71 -6.10
N THR A 161 3.71 18.04 -5.72
CA THR A 161 3.39 18.76 -4.48
C THR A 161 2.27 18.04 -3.71
N MET A 162 2.38 18.05 -2.38
CA MET A 162 1.31 17.60 -1.50
C MET A 162 1.19 18.50 -0.27
N PHE A 163 0.00 18.55 0.35
CA PHE A 163 -0.20 19.10 1.69
C PHE A 163 -0.55 17.98 2.65
N VAL A 164 -0.04 18.09 3.86
CA VAL A 164 -0.20 17.11 4.93
C VAL A 164 -0.81 17.81 6.14
N LEU A 165 -1.87 17.22 6.67
CA LEU A 165 -2.48 17.60 7.94
C LEU A 165 -2.57 16.34 8.82
N THR A 166 -1.98 16.37 10.00
CA THR A 166 -2.05 15.25 10.94
C THR A 166 -2.49 15.72 12.31
N ALA A 167 -3.41 14.97 12.93
CA ALA A 167 -3.70 15.06 14.36
C ALA A 167 -3.12 13.81 15.03
N ARG A 168 -2.53 13.98 16.21
CA ARG A 168 -1.78 12.91 16.89
C ARG A 168 -2.55 12.40 18.10
N GLY A 169 -2.70 11.08 18.21
CA GLY A 169 -3.27 10.45 19.39
C GLY A 169 -2.20 10.20 20.46
N GLY A 170 -2.56 10.40 21.72
CA GLY A 170 -1.76 10.01 22.89
C GLY A 170 -1.13 11.15 23.67
N ASN A 171 -0.77 10.83 24.92
CA ASN A 171 -0.06 11.72 25.86
C ASN A 171 1.46 11.69 25.59
N GLY A 172 1.88 11.83 24.35
CA GLY A 172 3.31 11.83 24.00
C GLY A 172 4.03 12.99 24.69
N PRO A 173 5.30 12.82 25.13
CA PRO A 173 6.04 13.82 25.90
C PRO A 173 6.41 15.07 25.08
N VAL A 174 6.15 15.12 23.79
CA VAL A 174 6.64 16.21 22.95
C VAL A 174 5.55 16.74 22.04
N GLY A 175 5.26 18.03 22.18
CA GLY A 175 4.65 18.88 21.15
C GLY A 175 3.13 18.89 21.03
N GLY A 176 2.37 18.77 22.13
CA GLY A 176 0.92 19.09 22.16
C GLY A 176 0.03 18.19 21.28
N ASN A 177 -1.25 18.09 21.65
CA ASN A 177 -2.25 17.26 20.95
C ASN A 177 -2.91 17.99 19.75
N GLY A 178 -2.35 19.12 19.30
CA GLY A 178 -2.92 19.92 18.21
C GLY A 178 -2.58 19.38 16.81
N PRO A 179 -3.33 19.83 15.80
CA PRO A 179 -3.03 19.51 14.42
C PRO A 179 -1.69 20.11 14.00
N LEU A 180 -0.97 19.38 13.16
CA LEU A 180 0.23 19.85 12.45
C LEU A 180 -0.06 19.87 10.95
N ALA A 181 0.37 20.95 10.27
CA ALA A 181 0.24 21.05 8.82
C ALA A 181 1.56 21.43 8.17
N ILE A 182 1.83 20.88 6.99
CA ILE A 182 3.02 21.18 6.17
C ILE A 182 2.70 20.94 4.70
N GLY A 183 3.20 21.82 3.82
CA GLY A 183 3.27 21.55 2.39
C GLY A 183 4.64 20.98 2.03
N MET A 184 4.68 20.05 1.09
CA MET A 184 5.90 19.42 0.60
C MET A 184 5.90 19.38 -0.93
N ALA A 185 7.03 19.75 -1.54
CA ALA A 185 7.27 19.61 -2.97
C ALA A 185 8.63 18.96 -3.20
N VAL A 186 8.73 18.11 -4.22
CA VAL A 186 10.00 17.53 -4.65
C VAL A 186 10.12 17.74 -6.15
N LEU A 187 10.81 18.81 -6.51
CA LEU A 187 11.07 19.20 -7.89
C LEU A 187 12.44 18.67 -8.35
N LYS A 188 12.87 19.03 -9.55
CA LYS A 188 14.27 18.87 -9.97
C LYS A 188 15.14 19.99 -9.41
N ASN A 189 16.48 19.83 -9.44
CA ASN A 189 17.36 20.97 -9.24
C ASN A 189 17.06 22.02 -10.32
N HIS A 190 16.86 23.26 -9.92
CA HIS A 190 16.44 24.32 -10.85
C HIS A 190 17.15 25.63 -10.53
N ARG A 191 17.08 26.53 -11.49
CA ARG A 191 17.74 27.83 -11.44
C ARG A 191 16.69 28.93 -11.60
N ILE A 192 16.74 29.91 -10.69
CA ILE A 192 15.94 31.12 -10.78
C ILE A 192 16.87 32.29 -11.02
N GLU A 193 16.55 33.09 -12.04
CA GLU A 193 17.30 34.31 -12.35
C GLU A 193 16.73 35.49 -11.53
N ASN A 194 17.58 36.10 -10.76
CA ASN A 194 17.22 37.29 -9.98
C ASN A 194 17.21 38.55 -10.84
N PRO A 195 16.45 39.59 -10.45
CA PRO A 195 16.43 40.87 -11.19
C PRO A 195 17.78 41.57 -11.35
N ASP A 196 18.78 41.23 -10.54
CA ASP A 196 20.14 41.76 -10.61
C ASP A 196 21.03 40.99 -11.59
N GLY A 197 20.48 39.99 -12.31
CA GLY A 197 21.19 39.17 -13.27
C GLY A 197 22.02 38.03 -12.67
N ARG A 198 21.90 37.79 -11.36
CA ARG A 198 22.43 36.61 -10.69
C ARG A 198 21.42 35.46 -10.80
N SER A 199 21.94 34.24 -10.72
CA SER A 199 21.08 33.05 -10.69
C SER A 199 21.35 32.31 -9.39
N ASP A 200 20.27 32.01 -8.68
CA ASP A 200 20.32 31.09 -7.56
C ASP A 200 19.92 29.69 -8.03
N ILE A 201 20.63 28.68 -7.55
CA ILE A 201 20.33 27.28 -7.81
C ILE A 201 19.70 26.71 -6.55
N TYR A 202 18.58 25.97 -6.70
CA TYR A 202 17.84 25.39 -5.59
C TYR A 202 17.90 23.87 -5.60
N THR A 203 17.87 23.28 -4.41
CA THR A 203 17.70 21.83 -4.23
C THR A 203 16.25 21.42 -4.54
N PRO A 204 15.99 20.15 -4.81
CA PRO A 204 14.64 19.67 -5.18
C PRO A 204 13.57 19.90 -4.12
N ASP A 205 13.95 19.83 -2.84
CA ASP A 205 13.02 19.78 -1.72
C ASP A 205 12.50 21.18 -1.35
N GLY A 206 11.19 21.36 -1.42
CA GLY A 206 10.49 22.58 -1.05
C GLY A 206 9.45 22.34 0.05
N TYR A 207 9.25 23.34 0.91
CA TYR A 207 8.33 23.27 2.03
C TYR A 207 7.49 24.53 2.18
N LEU A 208 6.18 24.36 2.35
CA LEU A 208 5.30 25.36 2.94
C LEU A 208 5.26 25.09 4.45
N ALA A 209 6.01 25.84 5.24
CA ALA A 209 6.28 25.53 6.64
C ALA A 209 6.69 26.80 7.41
N GLU A 210 6.82 26.69 8.72
CA GLU A 210 7.45 27.72 9.56
C GLU A 210 8.97 27.55 9.55
N VAL A 211 9.69 28.66 9.41
CA VAL A 211 11.13 28.71 9.66
C VAL A 211 11.32 29.43 10.99
N ARG A 212 11.73 28.71 12.00
CA ARG A 212 11.93 29.23 13.35
C ARG A 212 13.01 28.49 14.12
N PRO A 213 13.60 29.13 15.15
CA PRO A 213 14.58 28.48 16.00
C PRO A 213 14.01 27.24 16.71
N LEU A 214 14.82 26.19 16.80
CA LEU A 214 14.54 25.01 17.61
C LEU A 214 14.50 25.39 19.09
N THR A 215 13.56 24.80 19.85
CA THR A 215 13.37 25.11 21.27
C THR A 215 14.23 24.24 22.20
N GLY A 216 14.79 23.14 21.70
CA GLY A 216 15.56 22.20 22.51
C GLY A 216 16.59 21.39 21.74
N GLY A 217 17.28 20.48 22.45
CA GLY A 217 18.29 19.61 21.87
C GLY A 217 19.64 20.28 21.60
N ASP A 218 20.51 19.57 20.89
CA ASP A 218 21.90 20.02 20.59
C ASP A 218 21.95 21.22 19.61
N TYR A 219 20.85 21.49 18.91
CA TYR A 219 20.70 22.57 17.92
C TYR A 219 19.74 23.66 18.39
N ALA A 220 19.51 23.78 19.69
CA ALA A 220 18.63 24.82 20.24
C ALA A 220 19.11 26.24 19.81
N GLY A 221 18.18 27.01 19.26
CA GLY A 221 18.44 28.35 18.75
C GLY A 221 18.82 28.41 17.27
N GLU A 222 19.03 27.27 16.60
CA GLU A 222 19.26 27.19 15.16
C GLU A 222 17.91 27.17 14.41
N ASP A 223 17.81 27.90 13.31
CA ASP A 223 16.61 27.94 12.48
C ASP A 223 16.37 26.59 11.77
N ALA A 224 15.15 26.11 11.85
CA ALA A 224 14.72 24.89 11.20
C ALA A 224 13.36 25.06 10.49
N ILE A 225 13.13 24.23 9.48
CA ILE A 225 11.83 24.12 8.81
C ILE A 225 10.95 23.24 9.67
N LEU A 226 9.84 23.76 10.18
CA LEU A 226 8.94 23.10 11.11
C LEU A 226 7.49 23.16 10.59
N PRO A 227 6.62 22.18 10.92
CA PRO A 227 5.24 22.25 10.54
C PRO A 227 4.54 23.41 11.26
N PHE A 228 3.48 23.92 10.65
CA PHE A 228 2.54 24.81 11.32
C PHE A 228 1.81 24.05 12.43
N GLY A 229 1.79 24.60 13.62
CA GLY A 229 1.10 24.04 14.77
C GLY A 229 -0.29 24.62 14.99
N ALA A 230 -0.87 24.30 16.17
CA ALA A 230 -2.20 24.77 16.57
C ALA A 230 -2.28 26.31 16.77
N ASP A 231 -1.14 26.98 16.96
CA ASP A 231 -1.07 28.43 17.11
C ASP A 231 -1.13 29.17 15.76
N SER A 232 -1.04 28.43 14.65
CA SER A 232 -1.15 28.94 13.28
C SER A 232 -2.57 28.74 12.74
N ASP A 233 -3.02 29.61 11.85
CA ASP A 233 -4.26 29.44 11.10
C ASP A 233 -4.11 28.48 9.90
N MET A 234 -2.89 28.08 9.55
CA MET A 234 -2.58 27.28 8.38
C MET A 234 -3.24 25.87 8.38
N PRO A 235 -3.29 25.13 9.51
CA PRO A 235 -4.01 23.85 9.54
C PRO A 235 -5.48 24.01 9.15
N GLU A 236 -6.15 25.05 9.68
CA GLU A 236 -7.55 25.35 9.36
C GLU A 236 -7.69 25.84 7.92
N ARG A 237 -6.74 26.62 7.43
CA ARG A 237 -6.71 27.13 6.07
C ARG A 237 -6.61 26.01 5.03
N ILE A 238 -5.70 25.05 5.24
CA ILE A 238 -5.57 23.85 4.38
C ILE A 238 -6.83 23.00 4.46
N ARG A 239 -7.36 22.78 5.65
CA ARG A 239 -8.60 22.02 5.86
C ARG A 239 -9.77 22.62 5.08
N ALA A 240 -9.98 23.92 5.19
CA ALA A 240 -11.05 24.63 4.51
C ALA A 240 -10.87 24.64 2.98
N ALA A 241 -9.65 24.87 2.49
CA ALA A 241 -9.33 24.94 1.06
C ALA A 241 -9.61 23.63 0.32
N PHE A 242 -9.41 22.50 0.98
CA PHE A 242 -9.53 21.17 0.38
C PHE A 242 -10.64 20.31 0.98
N ASN A 243 -11.55 20.93 1.74
CA ASN A 243 -12.72 20.29 2.34
C ASN A 243 -12.39 19.02 3.13
N LEU A 244 -11.29 19.06 3.92
CA LEU A 244 -10.91 17.95 4.77
C LEU A 244 -11.89 17.78 5.92
N GLN A 245 -12.20 16.52 6.25
CA GLN A 245 -13.19 16.19 7.29
C GLN A 245 -12.57 16.12 8.68
N ARG A 246 -11.25 15.84 8.75
CA ARG A 246 -10.51 15.73 10.01
C ARG A 246 -10.64 17.00 10.86
N ARG A 247 -10.93 16.79 12.14
CA ARG A 247 -10.95 17.84 13.17
C ARG A 247 -9.82 17.58 14.18
N ASP A 248 -10.18 17.02 15.32
CA ASP A 248 -9.26 16.76 16.43
C ASP A 248 -8.93 15.26 16.57
N GLU A 249 -9.65 14.41 15.86
CA GLU A 249 -9.43 12.96 15.87
C GLU A 249 -8.08 12.59 15.26
N PRO A 250 -7.33 11.66 15.91
CA PRO A 250 -6.02 11.24 15.42
C PRO A 250 -6.09 10.64 14.02
N GLY A 251 -5.01 10.88 13.24
CA GLY A 251 -4.84 10.33 11.90
C GLY A 251 -4.10 11.27 10.96
N LEU A 252 -4.06 10.90 9.70
CA LEU A 252 -3.37 11.60 8.62
C LEU A 252 -4.35 12.01 7.52
N SER A 253 -4.23 13.25 7.05
CA SER A 253 -4.87 13.73 5.82
C SER A 253 -3.80 14.22 4.86
N VAL A 254 -3.85 13.73 3.62
CA VAL A 254 -2.97 14.15 2.53
C VAL A 254 -3.81 14.75 1.43
N VAL A 255 -3.37 15.89 0.91
CA VAL A 255 -3.95 16.55 -0.26
C VAL A 255 -2.96 16.47 -1.41
N VAL A 256 -3.40 15.96 -2.53
CA VAL A 256 -2.63 15.90 -3.78
C VAL A 256 -3.28 16.88 -4.76
N PRO A 257 -2.72 18.10 -4.93
CA PRO A 257 -3.26 19.08 -5.86
C PRO A 257 -2.79 18.80 -7.29
N TYR A 258 -3.51 19.33 -8.28
CA TYR A 258 -3.17 19.20 -9.69
C TYR A 258 -3.03 17.75 -10.15
N VAL A 259 -4.01 16.91 -9.79
CA VAL A 259 -4.03 15.52 -10.24
C VAL A 259 -4.45 15.41 -11.71
N PRO A 260 -3.91 14.43 -12.47
CA PRO A 260 -4.27 14.22 -13.85
C PRO A 260 -5.72 13.76 -14.02
N ALA A 261 -6.27 13.96 -15.23
CA ALA A 261 -7.69 13.73 -15.53
C ALA A 261 -8.12 12.26 -15.40
N GLU A 262 -7.21 11.33 -15.58
CA GLU A 262 -7.43 9.88 -15.47
C GLU A 262 -7.60 9.39 -14.03
N LEU A 263 -7.22 10.18 -13.04
CA LEU A 263 -7.48 9.86 -11.64
C LEU A 263 -8.92 10.24 -11.28
N THR A 264 -9.85 9.34 -11.59
CA THR A 264 -11.29 9.55 -11.44
C THR A 264 -11.86 8.83 -10.21
N TYR A 265 -13.08 9.21 -9.83
CA TYR A 265 -13.86 8.51 -8.81
C TYR A 265 -14.01 7.00 -9.13
N ASP A 266 -14.41 6.65 -10.36
CA ASP A 266 -14.62 5.26 -10.76
C ASP A 266 -13.33 4.45 -10.68
N GLU A 267 -12.20 5.04 -11.06
CA GLU A 267 -10.90 4.35 -10.98
C GLU A 267 -10.46 4.15 -9.51
N LEU A 268 -10.75 5.11 -8.63
CA LEU A 268 -10.51 4.95 -7.20
C LEU A 268 -11.35 3.82 -6.61
N VAL A 269 -12.66 3.75 -6.91
CA VAL A 269 -13.55 2.67 -6.45
C VAL A 269 -13.05 1.30 -6.94
N ARG A 270 -12.74 1.18 -8.24
CA ARG A 270 -12.19 -0.06 -8.83
C ARG A 270 -10.87 -0.46 -8.18
N SER A 271 -9.98 0.49 -7.96
CA SER A 271 -8.68 0.25 -7.34
C SER A 271 -8.82 -0.21 -5.88
N VAL A 272 -9.70 0.42 -5.10
CA VAL A 272 -10.01 0.00 -3.72
C VAL A 272 -10.51 -1.44 -3.70
N ALA A 273 -11.49 -1.77 -4.54
CA ALA A 273 -12.06 -3.11 -4.58
C ALA A 273 -11.03 -4.16 -5.06
N ARG A 274 -10.25 -3.84 -6.07
CA ARG A 274 -9.21 -4.73 -6.64
C ARG A 274 -8.12 -5.07 -5.62
N ASN A 275 -7.66 -4.08 -4.86
CA ASN A 275 -6.51 -4.26 -3.98
C ASN A 275 -6.89 -4.69 -2.55
N TYR A 276 -8.07 -4.28 -2.05
CA TYR A 276 -8.47 -4.45 -0.66
C TYR A 276 -9.88 -5.02 -0.47
N GLY A 277 -10.55 -5.45 -1.54
CA GLY A 277 -11.94 -5.95 -1.48
C GLY A 277 -12.15 -7.06 -0.45
N ILE A 278 -11.18 -7.96 -0.30
CA ILE A 278 -11.24 -9.04 0.70
C ILE A 278 -11.20 -8.49 2.13
N LEU A 279 -10.32 -7.52 2.39
CA LEU A 279 -10.18 -6.92 3.72
C LEU A 279 -11.42 -6.08 4.09
N ILE A 280 -12.01 -5.42 3.11
CA ILE A 280 -13.28 -4.70 3.27
C ILE A 280 -14.41 -5.68 3.55
N GLY A 281 -14.51 -6.74 2.77
CA GLY A 281 -15.52 -7.77 2.95
C GLY A 281 -15.43 -8.52 4.28
N SER A 282 -14.23 -8.60 4.89
CA SER A 282 -14.04 -9.15 6.24
C SER A 282 -14.41 -8.18 7.37
N GLY A 283 -14.67 -6.91 7.07
CA GLY A 283 -15.02 -5.88 8.06
C GLY A 283 -13.82 -5.27 8.81
N GLU A 284 -12.59 -5.53 8.38
CA GLU A 284 -11.38 -4.97 8.99
C GLU A 284 -11.04 -3.56 8.47
N LEU A 285 -11.58 -3.21 7.30
CA LEU A 285 -11.39 -1.94 6.61
C LEU A 285 -12.72 -1.45 6.06
N ALA A 286 -12.98 -0.15 6.17
CA ALA A 286 -14.03 0.52 5.41
C ALA A 286 -13.44 1.70 4.64
N VAL A 287 -13.89 1.90 3.41
CA VAL A 287 -13.40 2.96 2.53
C VAL A 287 -14.58 3.76 1.99
N THR A 288 -14.53 5.08 2.12
CA THR A 288 -15.47 5.99 1.47
C THR A 288 -14.78 6.69 0.31
N VAL A 289 -15.39 6.67 -0.86
CA VAL A 289 -14.94 7.44 -2.04
C VAL A 289 -15.99 8.50 -2.34
N VAL A 290 -15.53 9.74 -2.52
CA VAL A 290 -16.39 10.90 -2.77
C VAL A 290 -16.11 11.43 -4.17
N ASP A 291 -17.17 11.63 -4.94
CA ASP A 291 -17.06 12.19 -6.28
C ASP A 291 -16.91 13.73 -6.27
N GLU A 292 -16.69 14.29 -7.45
CA GLU A 292 -16.50 15.74 -7.65
C GLU A 292 -17.74 16.58 -7.29
N THR A 293 -18.92 15.96 -7.15
CA THR A 293 -20.18 16.60 -6.78
C THR A 293 -20.49 16.47 -5.28
N GLY A 294 -19.67 15.71 -4.55
CA GLY A 294 -19.82 15.46 -3.12
C GLY A 294 -20.69 14.25 -2.78
N ASN A 295 -21.04 13.40 -3.75
CA ASN A 295 -21.71 12.14 -3.45
C ASN A 295 -20.71 11.15 -2.86
N GLU A 296 -21.11 10.50 -1.78
CA GLU A 296 -20.29 9.53 -1.06
C GLU A 296 -20.72 8.10 -1.37
N THR A 297 -19.76 7.24 -1.66
CA THR A 297 -19.94 5.80 -1.77
C THR A 297 -19.05 5.10 -0.76
N THR A 298 -19.65 4.36 0.15
CA THR A 298 -18.94 3.59 1.16
C THR A 298 -18.83 2.15 0.72
N LEU A 299 -17.62 1.62 0.77
CA LEU A 299 -17.28 0.21 0.60
C LEU A 299 -16.96 -0.34 1.99
N ASP A 300 -17.86 -1.16 2.52
CA ASP A 300 -17.73 -1.91 3.76
C ASP A 300 -18.22 -3.35 3.56
N SER A 301 -18.26 -4.16 4.61
CA SER A 301 -18.70 -5.56 4.52
C SER A 301 -20.12 -5.74 3.98
N ASP A 302 -20.99 -4.77 4.19
CA ASP A 302 -22.39 -4.85 3.81
C ASP A 302 -22.66 -4.31 2.40
N SER A 303 -21.89 -3.31 1.97
CA SER A 303 -22.13 -2.52 0.76
C SER A 303 -21.23 -2.88 -0.42
N ILE A 304 -20.02 -3.40 -0.20
CA ILE A 304 -19.01 -3.60 -1.25
C ILE A 304 -19.53 -4.38 -2.46
N ARG A 305 -20.34 -5.41 -2.24
CA ARG A 305 -20.91 -6.20 -3.34
C ARG A 305 -21.86 -5.35 -4.20
N ALA A 306 -22.77 -4.63 -3.56
CA ALA A 306 -23.74 -3.77 -4.27
C ALA A 306 -23.01 -2.62 -5.02
N VAL A 307 -21.94 -2.07 -4.43
CA VAL A 307 -21.11 -1.06 -5.09
C VAL A 307 -20.47 -1.63 -6.35
N LEU A 308 -19.87 -2.84 -6.28
CA LEU A 308 -19.29 -3.50 -7.44
C LEU A 308 -20.33 -3.81 -8.53
N GLU A 309 -21.52 -4.28 -8.16
CA GLU A 309 -22.62 -4.54 -9.08
C GLU A 309 -23.14 -3.25 -9.75
N GLY A 310 -22.99 -2.10 -9.10
CA GLY A 310 -23.37 -0.78 -9.62
C GLY A 310 -22.37 -0.13 -10.58
N LEU A 311 -21.12 -0.66 -10.67
CA LEU A 311 -20.13 -0.17 -11.63
C LEU A 311 -20.52 -0.55 -13.06
N GLU A 312 -19.91 0.14 -14.04
CA GLU A 312 -20.07 -0.21 -15.44
C GLU A 312 -19.70 -1.69 -15.68
N ALA A 313 -20.61 -2.41 -16.32
CA ALA A 313 -20.45 -3.83 -16.59
C ALA A 313 -19.23 -4.10 -17.47
N SER A 314 -18.30 -4.87 -16.96
CA SER A 314 -17.06 -5.25 -17.64
C SER A 314 -16.59 -6.64 -17.18
N PRO A 315 -15.73 -7.33 -17.94
CA PRO A 315 -15.11 -8.56 -17.48
C PRO A 315 -14.37 -8.40 -16.16
N GLU A 316 -13.74 -7.25 -15.94
CA GLU A 316 -13.03 -6.95 -14.70
C GLU A 316 -13.98 -6.80 -13.52
N GLN A 317 -15.10 -6.09 -13.68
CA GLN A 317 -16.13 -5.97 -12.64
C GLN A 317 -16.64 -7.34 -12.20
N GLN A 318 -16.99 -8.21 -13.17
CA GLN A 318 -17.47 -9.55 -12.85
C GLN A 318 -16.39 -10.38 -12.15
N GLU A 319 -15.14 -10.27 -12.57
CA GLU A 319 -14.02 -10.94 -11.93
C GLU A 319 -13.87 -10.53 -10.45
N LEU A 320 -13.96 -9.23 -10.15
CA LEU A 320 -13.90 -8.71 -8.78
C LEU A 320 -15.04 -9.23 -7.91
N ILE A 321 -16.28 -9.28 -8.43
CA ILE A 321 -17.43 -9.82 -7.72
C ILE A 321 -17.24 -11.31 -7.39
N ASP A 322 -16.77 -12.07 -8.36
CA ASP A 322 -16.55 -13.51 -8.20
C ASP A 322 -15.41 -13.83 -7.25
N GLU A 323 -14.30 -13.04 -7.31
CA GLU A 323 -13.18 -13.14 -6.35
C GLU A 323 -13.64 -12.85 -4.93
N LEU A 324 -14.35 -11.75 -4.74
CA LEU A 324 -14.90 -11.38 -3.44
C LEU A 324 -15.81 -12.48 -2.90
N SER A 325 -16.71 -13.00 -3.74
CA SER A 325 -17.63 -14.06 -3.36
C SER A 325 -16.90 -15.33 -2.90
N LEU A 326 -15.89 -15.76 -3.63
CA LEU A 326 -15.07 -16.92 -3.28
C LEU A 326 -14.25 -16.68 -2.00
N ALA A 327 -13.69 -15.49 -1.83
CA ALA A 327 -12.92 -15.15 -0.64
C ALA A 327 -13.80 -15.12 0.63
N LEU A 328 -14.98 -14.50 0.56
CA LEU A 328 -15.92 -14.44 1.69
C LEU A 328 -16.48 -15.82 2.03
N TRP A 329 -16.79 -16.66 1.01
CA TRP A 329 -17.14 -18.06 1.25
C TRP A 329 -16.04 -18.78 2.03
N GLY A 330 -14.77 -18.66 1.59
CA GLY A 330 -13.62 -19.29 2.25
C GLY A 330 -13.37 -18.78 3.66
N ALA A 331 -13.56 -17.46 3.90
CA ALA A 331 -13.43 -16.86 5.22
C ALA A 331 -14.49 -17.39 6.23
N GLY A 332 -15.68 -17.72 5.75
CA GLY A 332 -16.76 -18.30 6.58
C GLY A 332 -16.59 -19.77 6.94
N LEU A 333 -15.57 -20.48 6.39
CA LEU A 333 -15.37 -21.90 6.65
C LEU A 333 -14.74 -22.15 8.03
N THR A 334 -15.22 -23.20 8.69
CA THR A 334 -14.52 -23.78 9.86
C THR A 334 -13.34 -24.64 9.41
N ALA A 335 -12.44 -25.00 10.34
CA ALA A 335 -11.29 -25.86 10.04
C ALA A 335 -11.74 -27.21 9.44
N GLU A 336 -12.84 -27.78 9.91
CA GLU A 336 -13.38 -29.07 9.46
C GLU A 336 -13.87 -29.06 8.01
N ASN A 337 -14.19 -27.88 7.47
CA ASN A 337 -14.67 -27.69 6.10
C ASN A 337 -13.54 -27.36 5.12
N ARG A 338 -12.29 -27.54 5.53
CA ARG A 338 -11.10 -27.37 4.69
C ARG A 338 -10.38 -28.70 4.56
N THR A 339 -9.89 -29.02 3.36
CA THR A 339 -8.97 -30.13 3.17
C THR A 339 -7.58 -29.67 3.60
N GLU A 340 -7.13 -30.12 4.76
CA GLU A 340 -5.77 -29.80 5.24
C GLU A 340 -4.79 -30.85 4.72
N LEU A 341 -3.73 -30.39 4.02
CA LEU A 341 -2.68 -31.25 3.48
C LEU A 341 -1.69 -31.67 4.58
N GLY A 342 -0.86 -32.66 4.28
CA GLY A 342 0.19 -33.14 5.17
C GLY A 342 1.32 -32.11 5.35
N GLU A 343 2.07 -32.24 6.43
CA GLU A 343 3.23 -31.42 6.72
C GLU A 343 4.43 -31.84 5.87
N HIS A 344 5.13 -30.87 5.29
CA HIS A 344 6.38 -31.12 4.57
C HIS A 344 7.49 -31.50 5.55
N PRO A 345 8.29 -32.57 5.28
CA PRO A 345 9.42 -32.94 6.13
C PRO A 345 10.46 -31.82 6.24
N LEU A 346 10.84 -31.47 7.47
CA LEU A 346 11.74 -30.33 7.75
C LEU A 346 13.16 -30.50 7.21
N GLU A 347 13.59 -31.76 7.07
CA GLU A 347 14.95 -32.11 6.64
C GLU A 347 15.13 -32.02 5.11
N ASN A 348 14.02 -31.95 4.39
CA ASN A 348 14.01 -31.95 2.93
C ASN A 348 13.81 -30.56 2.35
N MET A 349 14.41 -30.34 1.18
CA MET A 349 14.11 -29.16 0.38
C MET A 349 12.62 -29.15 -0.03
N PRO A 350 11.90 -28.01 0.11
CA PRO A 350 10.49 -27.92 -0.26
C PRO A 350 10.21 -28.44 -1.67
N SER A 351 9.30 -29.39 -1.76
CA SER A 351 8.91 -30.01 -3.02
C SER A 351 7.46 -30.49 -2.97
N TRP A 352 6.71 -30.24 -4.02
CA TRP A 352 5.35 -30.76 -4.20
C TRP A 352 5.33 -32.26 -4.56
N GLN A 353 6.48 -32.87 -4.81
CA GLN A 353 6.62 -34.29 -5.20
C GLN A 353 6.74 -35.22 -3.99
N THR A 354 6.56 -34.72 -2.79
CA THR A 354 6.66 -35.50 -1.56
C THR A 354 5.32 -36.19 -1.27
N ASP A 355 5.29 -37.51 -1.16
CA ASP A 355 4.07 -38.33 -1.02
C ASP A 355 3.27 -38.02 0.26
N VAL A 356 3.95 -37.55 1.29
CA VAL A 356 3.30 -37.19 2.58
C VAL A 356 2.41 -35.94 2.50
N LEU A 357 2.51 -35.14 1.44
CA LEU A 357 1.73 -33.86 1.35
C LEU A 357 0.24 -34.10 1.06
N MET A 358 -0.10 -35.15 0.33
CA MET A 358 -1.48 -35.41 -0.07
C MET A 358 -1.74 -36.91 -0.05
N THR A 359 -2.67 -37.33 0.78
CA THR A 359 -3.16 -38.71 0.81
C THR A 359 -4.14 -38.95 -0.33
N GLU A 360 -4.37 -40.25 -0.68
CA GLU A 360 -5.35 -40.58 -1.71
C GLU A 360 -6.76 -40.14 -1.34
N GLU A 361 -7.13 -40.23 -0.08
CA GLU A 361 -8.43 -39.72 0.41
C GLU A 361 -8.59 -38.21 0.19
N GLN A 362 -7.54 -37.43 0.47
CA GLN A 362 -7.53 -35.98 0.21
C GLN A 362 -7.60 -35.68 -1.29
N ALA A 363 -6.84 -36.41 -2.10
CA ALA A 363 -6.86 -36.30 -3.56
C ALA A 363 -8.27 -36.56 -4.11
N LYS A 364 -8.93 -37.65 -3.62
CA LYS A 364 -10.31 -37.98 -3.98
C LYS A 364 -11.30 -36.89 -3.58
N THR A 365 -11.23 -36.38 -2.34
CA THR A 365 -12.08 -35.28 -1.86
C THR A 365 -11.96 -34.06 -2.77
N ILE A 366 -10.73 -33.69 -3.18
CA ILE A 366 -10.48 -32.59 -4.09
C ILE A 366 -11.09 -32.88 -5.47
N ARG A 367 -10.90 -34.08 -6.03
CA ARG A 367 -11.48 -34.47 -7.34
C ARG A 367 -13.02 -34.41 -7.33
N ASP A 368 -13.62 -34.95 -6.28
CA ASP A 368 -15.09 -34.99 -6.14
C ASP A 368 -15.68 -33.56 -6.11
N ALA A 369 -15.09 -32.64 -5.33
CA ALA A 369 -15.48 -31.24 -5.29
C ALA A 369 -15.29 -30.53 -6.64
N LEU A 370 -14.20 -30.77 -7.33
CA LEU A 370 -13.93 -30.20 -8.66
C LEU A 370 -14.94 -30.72 -9.72
N THR A 371 -15.32 -31.99 -9.64
CA THR A 371 -16.24 -32.63 -10.58
C THR A 371 -17.68 -32.15 -10.33
N SER A 372 -18.07 -31.94 -9.07
CA SER A 372 -19.40 -31.40 -8.72
C SER A 372 -19.55 -29.89 -9.03
N GLY A 373 -18.43 -29.20 -9.32
CA GLY A 373 -18.42 -27.75 -9.56
C GLY A 373 -18.65 -26.94 -8.28
N GLU A 374 -18.36 -27.53 -7.13
CA GLU A 374 -18.44 -26.86 -5.83
C GLU A 374 -17.18 -26.04 -5.56
N ASN A 375 -17.29 -25.05 -4.68
CA ASN A 375 -16.12 -24.36 -4.16
C ASN A 375 -15.31 -25.32 -3.27
N LEU A 376 -13.97 -25.19 -3.34
CA LEU A 376 -13.03 -26.05 -2.59
C LEU A 376 -12.04 -25.17 -1.82
N ALA A 377 -11.79 -25.54 -0.56
CA ALA A 377 -10.76 -24.91 0.27
C ALA A 377 -9.71 -25.94 0.69
N VAL A 378 -8.45 -25.62 0.41
CA VAL A 378 -7.29 -26.47 0.76
C VAL A 378 -6.33 -25.67 1.62
N ARG A 379 -6.03 -26.18 2.81
CA ARG A 379 -5.00 -25.62 3.70
C ARG A 379 -3.67 -26.34 3.50
N VAL A 380 -2.61 -25.59 3.35
CA VAL A 380 -1.25 -26.11 3.16
C VAL A 380 -0.36 -25.64 4.30
N PRO A 381 0.10 -26.55 5.19
CA PRO A 381 1.06 -26.22 6.24
C PRO A 381 2.44 -25.84 5.65
N ILE A 382 3.04 -24.81 6.18
CA ILE A 382 4.35 -24.27 5.77
C ILE A 382 5.26 -24.09 6.99
N PRO A 383 6.41 -24.77 7.09
CA PRO A 383 7.38 -24.53 8.14
C PRO A 383 8.30 -23.36 7.77
N ILE A 384 8.39 -22.37 8.63
CA ILE A 384 9.29 -21.21 8.48
C ILE A 384 10.40 -21.32 9.52
N THR A 385 11.64 -21.37 9.06
CA THR A 385 12.83 -21.48 9.92
C THR A 385 13.79 -20.33 9.64
N PRO A 386 13.74 -19.25 10.45
CA PRO A 386 14.71 -18.16 10.37
C PRO A 386 16.11 -18.63 10.78
N HIS A 387 17.17 -18.18 10.11
CA HIS A 387 18.54 -18.47 10.51
C HIS A 387 18.96 -17.78 11.82
N ALA A 388 18.24 -16.72 12.22
CA ALA A 388 18.59 -15.94 13.40
C ALA A 388 18.46 -16.73 14.70
N ASP A 389 17.46 -17.59 14.83
CA ASP A 389 17.19 -18.41 16.02
C ASP A 389 17.13 -19.91 15.71
N ALA A 390 17.09 -20.27 14.43
CA ALA A 390 16.96 -21.63 13.94
C ALA A 390 15.73 -22.40 14.49
N VAL A 391 14.70 -21.68 14.93
CA VAL A 391 13.45 -22.25 15.46
C VAL A 391 12.43 -22.34 14.33
N THR A 392 11.97 -23.55 14.02
CA THR A 392 10.89 -23.74 13.06
C THR A 392 9.55 -23.34 13.66
N ARG A 393 8.82 -22.48 12.95
CA ARG A 393 7.44 -22.08 13.26
C ARG A 393 6.54 -22.58 12.16
N TRP A 394 5.51 -23.33 12.55
CA TRP A 394 4.50 -23.79 11.59
C TRP A 394 3.53 -22.66 11.27
N SER A 395 3.28 -22.49 10.02
CA SER A 395 2.37 -21.54 9.42
C SER A 395 1.55 -22.23 8.33
N TYR A 396 0.69 -21.52 7.65
CA TYR A 396 -0.12 -22.07 6.56
C TYR A 396 -0.52 -21.02 5.53
N LEU A 397 -0.90 -21.49 4.36
CA LEU A 397 -1.70 -20.75 3.39
C LEU A 397 -3.00 -21.49 3.11
N ASP A 398 -4.05 -20.77 2.77
CA ASP A 398 -5.30 -21.33 2.28
C ASP A 398 -5.42 -21.08 0.76
N VAL A 399 -5.79 -22.11 0.01
CA VAL A 399 -6.05 -22.02 -1.42
C VAL A 399 -7.53 -22.29 -1.64
N PHE A 400 -8.24 -21.31 -2.19
CA PHE A 400 -9.65 -21.45 -2.55
C PHE A 400 -9.79 -21.61 -4.05
N PHE A 401 -10.59 -22.57 -4.46
CA PHE A 401 -10.94 -22.81 -5.84
C PHE A 401 -12.45 -22.67 -6.02
N GLY A 402 -12.85 -22.00 -7.10
CA GLY A 402 -14.24 -21.90 -7.52
C GLY A 402 -14.35 -22.06 -9.04
N PRO A 403 -15.55 -22.37 -9.57
CA PRO A 403 -15.79 -22.45 -11.00
C PRO A 403 -15.44 -21.14 -11.71
N SER A 404 -14.95 -21.24 -12.95
CA SER A 404 -14.71 -20.09 -13.79
C SER A 404 -15.11 -20.39 -15.24
N GLU A 405 -15.82 -19.47 -15.88
CA GLU A 405 -16.14 -19.55 -17.31
C GLU A 405 -14.91 -19.36 -18.18
N THR A 406 -13.88 -18.70 -17.64
CA THR A 406 -12.61 -18.45 -18.35
C THR A 406 -11.80 -19.75 -18.42
N LYS A 407 -11.44 -20.16 -19.64
CA LYS A 407 -10.69 -21.41 -19.89
C LYS A 407 -9.36 -21.52 -19.15
N ARG A 408 -8.68 -20.40 -18.92
CA ARG A 408 -7.41 -20.33 -18.19
C ARG A 408 -7.39 -19.05 -17.36
N THR A 409 -7.24 -19.20 -16.05
CA THR A 409 -7.12 -18.09 -15.10
C THR A 409 -5.74 -18.13 -14.43
N ARG A 410 -5.22 -16.98 -14.07
CA ARG A 410 -4.06 -16.91 -13.18
C ARG A 410 -4.54 -16.89 -11.73
N PRO A 411 -3.86 -17.64 -10.82
CA PRO A 411 -4.14 -17.52 -9.39
C PRO A 411 -3.90 -16.11 -8.88
N HIS A 412 -4.77 -15.63 -7.99
CA HIS A 412 -4.60 -14.36 -7.30
C HIS A 412 -4.11 -14.60 -5.88
N PHE A 413 -3.13 -13.82 -5.46
CA PHE A 413 -2.46 -13.95 -4.17
C PHE A 413 -2.78 -12.76 -3.30
N TYR A 414 -3.15 -13.04 -2.04
CA TYR A 414 -3.47 -12.04 -1.04
C TYR A 414 -2.68 -12.30 0.22
N ARG A 415 -1.97 -11.29 0.71
CA ARG A 415 -1.23 -11.33 1.96
C ARG A 415 -1.82 -10.31 2.92
N GLN A 416 -2.41 -10.81 4.00
CA GLN A 416 -3.10 -9.97 4.99
C GLN A 416 -4.07 -8.99 4.30
N GLY A 417 -4.88 -9.49 3.39
CA GLY A 417 -5.88 -8.71 2.66
C GLY A 417 -5.37 -7.87 1.49
N LEU A 418 -4.05 -7.63 1.36
CA LEU A 418 -3.46 -6.92 0.22
C LEU A 418 -3.23 -7.87 -0.95
N ARG A 419 -3.70 -7.50 -2.14
CA ARG A 419 -3.40 -8.24 -3.38
C ARG A 419 -1.93 -8.05 -3.81
N ILE A 420 -1.23 -9.18 -4.05
CA ILE A 420 0.13 -9.20 -4.59
C ILE A 420 0.05 -9.54 -6.08
N SER A 421 0.12 -8.54 -6.94
CA SER A 421 -0.35 -8.61 -8.33
C SER A 421 0.59 -9.30 -9.31
N GLU A 422 1.91 -9.34 -9.05
CA GLU A 422 2.93 -9.87 -9.97
C GLU A 422 3.51 -11.22 -9.54
N VAL A 423 2.77 -11.97 -8.74
CA VAL A 423 3.22 -13.33 -8.39
C VAL A 423 3.20 -14.21 -9.62
N LYS A 424 4.39 -14.64 -10.04
CA LYS A 424 4.57 -15.56 -11.17
C LYS A 424 4.09 -16.96 -10.77
N SER A 425 2.93 -17.35 -11.27
CA SER A 425 2.31 -18.66 -11.04
C SER A 425 1.78 -19.24 -12.34
N GLU A 426 1.68 -20.57 -12.41
CA GLU A 426 1.09 -21.26 -13.53
C GLU A 426 -0.44 -21.06 -13.55
N SER A 427 -1.01 -20.92 -14.75
CA SER A 427 -2.45 -20.79 -14.92
C SER A 427 -3.16 -22.09 -14.61
N VAL A 428 -4.36 -22.01 -14.07
CA VAL A 428 -5.27 -23.13 -13.87
C VAL A 428 -6.38 -23.13 -14.92
N SER A 429 -6.95 -24.30 -15.22
CA SER A 429 -7.95 -24.43 -16.28
C SER A 429 -9.36 -24.58 -15.69
N GLY A 430 -10.30 -23.72 -16.13
CA GLY A 430 -11.72 -23.80 -15.77
C GLY A 430 -12.03 -23.44 -14.30
N LEU A 431 -11.06 -22.95 -13.55
CA LEU A 431 -11.19 -22.64 -12.15
C LEU A 431 -10.62 -21.25 -11.84
N ARG A 432 -11.28 -20.51 -10.97
CA ARG A 432 -10.69 -19.37 -10.27
C ARG A 432 -9.94 -19.89 -9.05
N SER A 433 -8.80 -19.33 -8.73
CA SER A 433 -8.05 -19.69 -7.53
C SER A 433 -7.54 -18.49 -6.79
N LEU A 434 -7.72 -18.47 -5.48
CA LEU A 434 -7.24 -17.46 -4.55
C LEU A 434 -6.29 -18.11 -3.56
N VAL A 435 -5.12 -17.52 -3.34
CA VAL A 435 -4.17 -17.92 -2.31
C VAL A 435 -4.19 -16.87 -1.22
N ILE A 436 -4.65 -17.25 -0.05
CA ILE A 436 -4.83 -16.38 1.10
C ILE A 436 -3.77 -16.67 2.14
N ILE A 437 -2.97 -15.66 2.48
CA ILE A 437 -1.86 -15.72 3.43
C ILE A 437 -2.14 -14.73 4.56
N ASN A 438 -2.84 -15.20 5.58
CA ASN A 438 -3.22 -14.39 6.74
C ASN A 438 -2.46 -14.78 8.02
N ASP A 439 -1.87 -15.99 8.05
CA ASP A 439 -1.06 -16.38 9.21
C ASP A 439 0.18 -15.49 9.34
N PRO A 440 0.48 -14.96 10.55
CA PRO A 440 1.51 -13.94 10.76
C PRO A 440 2.92 -14.38 10.35
N GLU A 441 3.28 -15.65 10.59
CA GLU A 441 4.64 -16.15 10.30
C GLU A 441 4.92 -16.22 8.78
N LEU A 442 4.00 -16.78 8.00
CA LEU A 442 4.13 -16.84 6.54
C LEU A 442 3.97 -15.45 5.92
N ALA A 443 3.06 -14.65 6.46
CA ALA A 443 2.88 -13.26 6.00
C ALA A 443 4.15 -12.43 6.22
N ALA A 444 4.81 -12.58 7.37
CA ALA A 444 6.09 -11.94 7.66
C ALA A 444 7.21 -12.42 6.75
N PHE A 445 7.31 -13.74 6.54
CA PHE A 445 8.27 -14.35 5.65
C PHE A 445 8.15 -13.82 4.21
N LEU A 446 6.95 -13.83 3.64
CA LEU A 446 6.71 -13.32 2.29
C LEU A 446 6.83 -11.79 2.21
N GLY A 447 6.41 -11.06 3.24
CA GLY A 447 6.59 -9.61 3.33
C GLY A 447 8.05 -9.18 3.33
N ALA A 448 8.97 -10.00 3.90
CA ALA A 448 10.41 -9.76 3.80
C ALA A 448 10.95 -9.94 2.37
N ALA A 449 10.28 -10.76 1.56
CA ALA A 449 10.62 -11.00 0.14
C ALA A 449 10.01 -9.96 -0.81
N GLU A 450 9.15 -9.06 -0.33
CA GLU A 450 8.52 -8.02 -1.15
C GLU A 450 9.47 -6.85 -1.43
N GLY A 451 9.36 -6.29 -2.63
CA GLY A 451 9.96 -5.01 -2.99
C GLY A 451 9.16 -3.82 -2.45
N VAL A 452 9.54 -2.62 -2.87
CA VAL A 452 8.93 -1.33 -2.44
C VAL A 452 7.43 -1.26 -2.78
N SER A 453 7.05 -1.72 -3.95
CA SER A 453 5.67 -1.65 -4.47
C SER A 453 4.76 -2.79 -3.98
N HIS A 454 5.28 -3.74 -3.20
CA HIS A 454 4.53 -4.90 -2.67
C HIS A 454 3.76 -5.71 -3.72
N VAL A 455 4.31 -5.86 -4.93
CA VAL A 455 3.63 -6.51 -6.06
C VAL A 455 4.13 -7.92 -6.35
N GLU A 456 5.37 -8.25 -5.95
CA GLU A 456 5.99 -9.56 -6.18
C GLU A 456 6.85 -10.00 -4.99
N TRP A 457 7.22 -11.29 -4.98
CA TRP A 457 8.16 -11.86 -4.01
C TRP A 457 9.49 -12.20 -4.69
N SER A 458 10.59 -11.65 -4.15
CA SER A 458 11.94 -11.90 -4.62
C SER A 458 12.83 -12.37 -3.47
N ALA A 459 13.50 -13.49 -3.67
CA ALA A 459 14.47 -14.03 -2.70
C ALA A 459 15.75 -13.18 -2.59
N THR A 460 15.93 -12.19 -3.47
CA THR A 460 17.13 -11.33 -3.54
C THR A 460 17.00 -10.04 -2.76
N THR A 461 15.83 -9.73 -2.20
CA THR A 461 15.66 -8.52 -1.38
C THR A 461 16.60 -8.54 -0.18
N ALA A 462 17.14 -7.40 0.21
CA ALA A 462 18.08 -7.28 1.34
C ALA A 462 17.48 -7.74 2.69
N ARG A 463 16.15 -7.73 2.80
CA ARG A 463 15.42 -8.17 3.99
C ARG A 463 15.28 -9.68 4.06
N PHE A 464 15.31 -10.37 2.92
CA PHE A 464 15.04 -11.79 2.80
C PHE A 464 16.30 -12.62 2.57
N ALA A 465 17.23 -12.14 1.74
CA ALA A 465 18.39 -12.90 1.29
C ALA A 465 19.20 -13.45 2.48
N GLY A 466 19.37 -14.78 2.49
CA GLY A 466 20.16 -15.49 3.50
C GLY A 466 19.57 -15.50 4.91
N LYS A 467 18.28 -15.17 5.10
CA LYS A 467 17.67 -15.11 6.44
C LYS A 467 16.82 -16.33 6.81
N TYR A 468 16.46 -17.16 5.84
CA TYR A 468 15.55 -18.28 6.06
C TYR A 468 16.10 -19.58 5.42
N ALA A 469 15.94 -20.70 6.12
CA ALA A 469 16.26 -22.01 5.57
C ALA A 469 15.35 -22.29 4.36
N TYR A 470 15.96 -22.67 3.23
CA TYR A 470 15.25 -22.92 1.96
C TYR A 470 14.34 -21.77 1.49
N GLY A 471 14.62 -20.53 1.86
CA GLY A 471 13.72 -19.41 1.65
C GLY A 471 13.24 -19.26 0.19
N GLN A 472 14.14 -19.33 -0.78
CA GLN A 472 13.80 -19.26 -2.21
C GLN A 472 12.87 -20.43 -2.64
N ASN A 473 13.10 -21.62 -2.10
CA ASN A 473 12.31 -22.81 -2.44
C ASN A 473 10.91 -22.71 -1.84
N TRP A 474 10.76 -22.15 -0.62
CA TRP A 474 9.46 -21.90 -0.02
C TRP A 474 8.66 -20.86 -0.79
N ILE A 475 9.27 -19.79 -1.30
CA ILE A 475 8.58 -18.85 -2.20
C ILE A 475 8.08 -19.58 -3.46
N ALA A 476 8.90 -20.40 -4.08
CA ALA A 476 8.51 -21.18 -5.26
C ALA A 476 7.39 -22.19 -4.94
N PHE A 477 7.44 -22.84 -3.77
CA PHE A 477 6.43 -23.76 -3.27
C PHE A 477 5.07 -23.06 -3.11
N VAL A 478 5.02 -21.88 -2.46
CA VAL A 478 3.81 -21.07 -2.31
C VAL A 478 3.24 -20.64 -3.66
N ARG A 479 4.09 -20.18 -4.57
CA ARG A 479 3.67 -19.76 -5.93
C ARG A 479 3.05 -20.90 -6.72
N GLY A 480 3.58 -22.09 -6.56
CA GLY A 480 3.14 -23.30 -7.25
C GLY A 480 1.88 -23.94 -6.67
N ALA A 481 1.46 -23.57 -5.46
CA ALA A 481 0.43 -24.27 -4.73
C ALA A 481 -0.87 -24.53 -5.52
N PRO A 482 -1.52 -23.54 -6.17
CA PRO A 482 -2.76 -23.81 -6.88
C PRO A 482 -2.63 -24.87 -7.98
N HIS A 483 -1.61 -24.74 -8.80
CA HIS A 483 -1.37 -25.68 -9.91
C HIS A 483 -0.98 -27.08 -9.41
N GLN A 484 -0.12 -27.15 -8.40
CA GLN A 484 0.39 -28.43 -7.90
C GLN A 484 -0.67 -29.22 -7.13
N ILE A 485 -1.57 -28.56 -6.37
CA ILE A 485 -2.71 -29.22 -5.73
C ILE A 485 -3.59 -29.91 -6.78
N LEU A 486 -3.96 -29.17 -7.84
CA LEU A 486 -4.80 -29.70 -8.90
C LEU A 486 -4.10 -30.82 -9.70
N ARG A 487 -2.81 -30.67 -9.97
CA ARG A 487 -2.01 -31.68 -10.67
C ARG A 487 -1.94 -33.00 -9.88
N ARG A 488 -1.67 -32.91 -8.57
CA ARG A 488 -1.58 -34.10 -7.72
C ARG A 488 -2.94 -34.80 -7.55
N ALA A 489 -3.98 -34.04 -7.36
CA ALA A 489 -5.32 -34.61 -7.29
C ALA A 489 -5.69 -35.41 -8.57
N ARG A 490 -5.24 -34.97 -9.74
CA ARG A 490 -5.44 -35.69 -11.03
C ARG A 490 -4.51 -36.89 -11.25
N SER A 491 -3.24 -36.78 -10.86
CA SER A 491 -2.28 -37.89 -11.07
C SER A 491 -2.60 -39.14 -10.24
N ALA A 492 -3.22 -38.97 -9.09
CA ALA A 492 -3.70 -40.06 -8.27
C ALA A 492 -4.79 -40.92 -8.98
N GLU A 493 -5.62 -40.28 -9.84
CA GLU A 493 -6.58 -41.02 -10.68
C GLU A 493 -5.93 -41.91 -11.74
N GLU A 494 -4.87 -41.40 -12.40
CA GLU A 494 -4.14 -42.18 -13.42
C GLU A 494 -3.42 -43.38 -12.82
N ASP A 495 -2.96 -43.29 -11.58
CA ASP A 495 -2.32 -44.38 -10.87
C ASP A 495 -3.35 -45.42 -10.38
N GLU A 496 -4.54 -44.99 -9.91
CA GLU A 496 -5.65 -45.86 -9.52
C GLU A 496 -6.22 -46.64 -10.73
N ASP A 497 -6.38 -45.99 -11.88
CA ASP A 497 -6.79 -46.63 -13.14
C ASP A 497 -5.76 -47.64 -13.64
N ARG A 498 -4.46 -47.37 -13.43
CA ARG A 498 -3.38 -48.30 -13.80
C ARG A 498 -3.33 -49.53 -12.89
N GLU A 499 -3.52 -49.39 -11.59
CA GLU A 499 -3.62 -50.52 -10.65
C GLU A 499 -4.81 -51.42 -10.97
N LEU A 500 -5.99 -50.79 -11.20
CA LEU A 500 -7.20 -51.53 -11.62
C LEU A 500 -7.01 -52.27 -12.97
N ALA A 501 -6.23 -51.69 -13.90
CA ALA A 501 -5.94 -52.32 -15.19
C ALA A 501 -4.88 -53.41 -15.12
N THR A 502 -4.07 -53.48 -14.06
CA THR A 502 -3.07 -54.53 -13.83
C THR A 502 -3.63 -55.77 -13.09
N ASP A 503 -4.81 -55.63 -12.46
CA ASP A 503 -5.54 -56.74 -11.78
C ASP A 503 -6.48 -57.51 -12.72
N TYR A 504 -6.50 -57.19 -14.02
CA TYR A 504 -7.16 -57.89 -15.10
C TYR A 504 -6.13 -58.50 -16.08
#